data_eb860207f26db1532e5909c68713ce8b
#
_entry.id   eb860207f26db1532e5909c68713ce8b
#
_cell.length_a   1.000
_cell.length_b   1.000
_cell.length_c   1.000
_cell.angle_alpha   90.00
_cell.angle_beta   90.00
_cell.angle_gamma   90.00
#
_symmetry.space_group_name_H-M   'P 1'
#
loop_
_entity.id
_entity.type
_entity.pdbx_description
1 polymer ?
#
loop_
_entity_poly.entity_id
_entity_poly.type
_entity_poly.pdbx_seq_one_letter_code
_entity_poly.pdbx_strand_id
1 'polypeptide(L)'
;MSKNIAIIGSSGAIGNAFVEHYLKDSSVENIFTFSRSAADHVSERVSNFEIDVESQDSIQKAADKIKDHIIDRVIIASGILHTENFGPEKSIKDLNYETFAKVYSINTIGPALIGRYFIPLMNKDEKSIIAFLSARVGSISDNSLGGWYSYRSSKTALNQIVKNFSIELKRTNKNAIALALQPGTVESKFSEPFKKNVSKDKLFSPDYSVELLSQVIEGSSANESGSLLSYDGEIIKP
;
A
#
# COMPACT_ATOMS: atom_id res chain seq x y z
N MET A 1 6.37 -23.60 -5.16
CA MET A 1 5.95 -23.56 -3.75
C MET A 1 4.68 -22.76 -3.66
N SER A 2 3.80 -23.09 -2.72
CA SER A 2 2.58 -22.32 -2.46
C SER A 2 2.93 -20.99 -1.79
N LYS A 3 2.17 -19.94 -2.10
CA LYS A 3 2.40 -18.57 -1.58
C LYS A 3 1.32 -18.18 -0.58
N ASN A 4 1.73 -17.46 0.46
CA ASN A 4 0.84 -16.81 1.42
C ASN A 4 0.88 -15.29 1.24
N ILE A 5 -0.28 -14.67 1.13
CA ILE A 5 -0.43 -13.25 0.83
C ILE A 5 -1.17 -12.54 1.96
N ALA A 6 -0.65 -11.43 2.46
CA ALA A 6 -1.33 -10.56 3.41
C ALA A 6 -1.71 -9.23 2.74
N ILE A 7 -2.99 -8.83 2.80
CA ILE A 7 -3.52 -7.64 2.14
C ILE A 7 -4.18 -6.73 3.16
N ILE A 8 -3.57 -5.59 3.45
CA ILE A 8 -4.07 -4.59 4.39
C ILE A 8 -4.81 -3.50 3.63
N GLY A 9 -6.04 -3.19 4.03
CA GLY A 9 -6.94 -2.30 3.31
C GLY A 9 -7.76 -3.03 2.24
N SER A 10 -8.03 -4.33 2.44
CA SER A 10 -8.73 -5.22 1.52
C SER A 10 -10.16 -4.79 1.17
N SER A 11 -10.83 -3.98 1.99
CA SER A 11 -12.16 -3.42 1.69
C SER A 11 -12.14 -2.21 0.73
N GLY A 12 -10.97 -1.64 0.44
CA GLY A 12 -10.79 -0.57 -0.54
C GLY A 12 -10.75 -1.11 -1.98
N ALA A 13 -11.00 -0.25 -2.98
CA ALA A 13 -11.08 -0.67 -4.38
C ALA A 13 -9.83 -1.44 -4.86
N ILE A 14 -8.62 -0.92 -4.60
CA ILE A 14 -7.37 -1.57 -5.00
C ILE A 14 -7.10 -2.81 -4.14
N GLY A 15 -7.33 -2.72 -2.81
CA GLY A 15 -7.12 -3.87 -1.92
C GLY A 15 -8.02 -5.05 -2.28
N ASN A 16 -9.30 -4.79 -2.57
CA ASN A 16 -10.25 -5.80 -3.05
C ASN A 16 -9.80 -6.42 -4.39
N ALA A 17 -9.37 -5.58 -5.32
CA ALA A 17 -8.87 -6.06 -6.62
C ALA A 17 -7.61 -6.95 -6.47
N PHE A 18 -6.73 -6.69 -5.50
CA PHE A 18 -5.63 -7.59 -5.17
C PHE A 18 -6.12 -8.94 -4.63
N VAL A 19 -7.16 -8.97 -3.79
CA VAL A 19 -7.75 -10.23 -3.32
C VAL A 19 -8.25 -11.04 -4.50
N GLU A 20 -9.05 -10.42 -5.38
CA GLU A 20 -9.60 -11.07 -6.58
C GLU A 20 -8.51 -11.52 -7.56
N HIS A 21 -7.42 -10.75 -7.68
CA HIS A 21 -6.27 -11.11 -8.51
C HIS A 21 -5.58 -12.37 -7.98
N TYR A 22 -5.24 -12.41 -6.68
CA TYR A 22 -4.55 -13.54 -6.08
C TYR A 22 -5.45 -14.78 -5.93
N LEU A 23 -6.76 -14.64 -5.87
CA LEU A 23 -7.70 -15.77 -5.93
C LEU A 23 -7.64 -16.53 -7.27
N LYS A 24 -7.26 -15.86 -8.36
CA LYS A 24 -7.09 -16.49 -9.69
C LYS A 24 -5.74 -17.22 -9.83
N ASP A 25 -4.77 -16.92 -8.98
CA ASP A 25 -3.46 -17.57 -8.99
C ASP A 25 -3.52 -18.90 -8.20
N SER A 26 -3.37 -20.02 -8.89
CA SER A 26 -3.37 -21.35 -8.28
C SER A 26 -2.14 -21.64 -7.42
N SER A 27 -1.07 -20.83 -7.53
CA SER A 27 0.10 -20.92 -6.67
C SER A 27 -0.11 -20.28 -5.29
N VAL A 28 -1.19 -19.51 -5.10
CA VAL A 28 -1.53 -18.90 -3.82
C VAL A 28 -2.35 -19.88 -2.98
N GLU A 29 -1.85 -20.22 -1.81
CA GLU A 29 -2.50 -21.13 -0.85
C GLU A 29 -3.41 -20.36 0.11
N ASN A 30 -2.90 -19.30 0.75
CA ASN A 30 -3.65 -18.51 1.72
C ASN A 30 -3.61 -17.02 1.40
N ILE A 31 -4.74 -16.35 1.55
CA ILE A 31 -4.90 -14.90 1.47
C ILE A 31 -5.45 -14.40 2.80
N PHE A 32 -4.64 -13.64 3.53
CA PHE A 32 -5.01 -13.00 4.78
C PHE A 32 -5.42 -11.56 4.51
N THR A 33 -6.68 -11.25 4.70
CA THR A 33 -7.23 -9.92 4.44
C THR A 33 -7.44 -9.14 5.73
N PHE A 34 -7.12 -7.85 5.70
CA PHE A 34 -7.21 -6.98 6.87
C PHE A 34 -7.89 -5.67 6.50
N SER A 35 -8.96 -5.33 7.21
CA SER A 35 -9.71 -4.08 7.06
C SER A 35 -10.43 -3.69 8.35
N ARG A 36 -10.94 -2.46 8.44
CA ARG A 36 -11.65 -1.96 9.64
C ARG A 36 -12.98 -2.66 9.90
N SER A 37 -13.62 -3.15 8.86
CA SER A 37 -14.77 -4.05 8.93
C SER A 37 -14.39 -5.30 8.15
N ALA A 38 -14.68 -6.48 8.69
CA ALA A 38 -14.40 -7.73 7.98
C ALA A 38 -14.97 -7.64 6.56
N ALA A 39 -14.11 -7.81 5.57
CA ALA A 39 -14.54 -7.89 4.19
C ALA A 39 -15.18 -9.27 3.97
N ASP A 40 -16.32 -9.31 3.28
CA ASP A 40 -17.04 -10.56 3.02
C ASP A 40 -16.44 -11.33 1.83
N HIS A 41 -15.12 -11.52 1.82
CA HIS A 41 -14.53 -12.43 0.83
C HIS A 41 -14.80 -13.86 1.25
N VAL A 42 -15.60 -14.56 0.46
CA VAL A 42 -16.00 -15.95 0.72
C VAL A 42 -15.17 -16.88 -0.17
N SER A 43 -14.12 -17.45 0.41
CA SER A 43 -13.33 -18.51 -0.23
C SER A 43 -12.61 -19.30 0.86
N GLU A 44 -12.44 -20.60 0.68
CA GLU A 44 -11.67 -21.45 1.61
C GLU A 44 -10.20 -20.98 1.76
N ARG A 45 -9.68 -20.27 0.76
CA ARG A 45 -8.32 -19.70 0.76
C ARG A 45 -8.23 -18.32 1.41
N VAL A 46 -9.35 -17.70 1.82
CA VAL A 46 -9.36 -16.34 2.38
C VAL A 46 -9.72 -16.37 3.85
N SER A 47 -8.86 -15.77 4.66
CA SER A 47 -9.13 -15.49 6.08
C SER A 47 -9.24 -13.99 6.30
N ASN A 48 -10.39 -13.54 6.82
CA ASN A 48 -10.69 -12.12 7.02
C ASN A 48 -10.44 -11.71 8.48
N PHE A 49 -9.70 -10.62 8.69
CA PHE A 49 -9.35 -10.08 10.00
C PHE A 49 -9.62 -8.59 10.09
N GLU A 50 -9.90 -8.13 11.29
CA GLU A 50 -10.01 -6.69 11.58
C GLU A 50 -8.64 -6.08 11.86
N ILE A 51 -8.44 -4.85 11.36
CA ILE A 51 -7.28 -4.00 11.64
C ILE A 51 -7.68 -2.52 11.61
N ASP A 52 -7.29 -1.79 12.65
CA ASP A 52 -7.26 -0.34 12.64
C ASP A 52 -5.81 0.12 12.50
N VAL A 53 -5.49 0.73 11.34
CA VAL A 53 -4.13 1.20 11.03
C VAL A 53 -3.70 2.41 11.86
N GLU A 54 -4.61 3.03 12.61
CA GLU A 54 -4.33 4.11 13.54
C GLU A 54 -4.05 3.60 14.98
N SER A 55 -4.22 2.31 15.22
CA SER A 55 -3.98 1.67 16.51
C SER A 55 -2.82 0.67 16.43
N GLN A 56 -1.70 0.99 17.07
CA GLN A 56 -0.56 0.06 17.14
C GLN A 56 -0.95 -1.30 17.73
N ASP A 57 -1.80 -1.30 18.75
CA ASP A 57 -2.27 -2.51 19.42
C ASP A 57 -3.13 -3.39 18.47
N SER A 58 -3.99 -2.74 17.66
CA SER A 58 -4.76 -3.43 16.63
C SER A 58 -3.86 -4.04 15.55
N ILE A 59 -2.83 -3.30 15.10
CA ILE A 59 -1.87 -3.78 14.09
C ILE A 59 -1.10 -4.98 14.63
N GLN A 60 -0.62 -4.92 15.87
CA GLN A 60 0.09 -6.03 16.50
C GLN A 60 -0.81 -7.27 16.59
N LYS A 61 -2.03 -7.13 17.13
CA LYS A 61 -3.00 -8.23 17.23
C LYS A 61 -3.34 -8.84 15.87
N ALA A 62 -3.42 -8.01 14.82
CA ALA A 62 -3.64 -8.49 13.45
C ALA A 62 -2.47 -9.35 12.96
N ALA A 63 -1.22 -8.92 13.15
CA ALA A 63 -0.04 -9.71 12.81
C ALA A 63 0.04 -11.03 13.61
N ASP A 64 -0.32 -11.00 14.90
CA ASP A 64 -0.34 -12.19 15.76
C ASP A 64 -1.32 -13.27 15.27
N LYS A 65 -2.38 -12.90 14.52
CA LYS A 65 -3.34 -13.87 13.93
C LYS A 65 -2.72 -14.76 12.86
N ILE A 66 -1.65 -14.32 12.24
CA ILE A 66 -0.99 -15.02 11.13
C ILE A 66 0.48 -15.36 11.42
N LYS A 67 0.92 -15.25 12.69
CA LYS A 67 2.33 -15.43 13.10
C LYS A 67 2.90 -16.81 12.81
N ASP A 68 2.05 -17.82 12.68
CA ASP A 68 2.43 -19.20 12.39
C ASP A 68 2.55 -19.48 10.87
N HIS A 69 2.31 -18.47 10.03
CA HIS A 69 2.45 -18.53 8.58
C HIS A 69 3.67 -17.73 8.11
N ILE A 70 4.37 -18.28 7.13
CA ILE A 70 5.44 -17.56 6.40
C ILE A 70 4.78 -16.78 5.26
N ILE A 71 5.00 -15.47 5.20
CA ILE A 71 4.31 -14.58 4.25
C ILE A 71 5.23 -14.23 3.09
N ASP A 72 4.77 -14.47 1.87
CA ASP A 72 5.54 -14.18 0.64
C ASP A 72 5.25 -12.79 0.10
N ARG A 73 4.03 -12.27 0.28
CA ARG A 73 3.64 -10.92 -0.15
C ARG A 73 2.85 -10.22 0.95
N VAL A 74 3.23 -9.00 1.27
CA VAL A 74 2.48 -8.08 2.13
C VAL A 74 2.10 -6.86 1.29
N ILE A 75 0.81 -6.65 1.05
CA ILE A 75 0.29 -5.52 0.27
C ILE A 75 -0.41 -4.54 1.20
N ILE A 76 0.06 -3.31 1.27
CA ILE A 76 -0.51 -2.27 2.12
C ILE A 76 -1.23 -1.27 1.23
N ALA A 77 -2.55 -1.45 1.10
CA ALA A 77 -3.45 -0.66 0.27
C ALA A 77 -4.28 0.35 1.07
N SER A 78 -3.99 0.54 2.36
CA SER A 78 -4.64 1.56 3.18
C SER A 78 -4.15 2.96 2.82
N GLY A 79 -5.06 3.94 2.87
CA GLY A 79 -4.72 5.33 2.64
C GLY A 79 -5.93 6.24 2.66
N ILE A 80 -5.69 7.55 2.85
CA ILE A 80 -6.72 8.59 2.86
C ILE A 80 -6.22 9.84 2.12
N LEU A 81 -7.12 10.51 1.41
CA LEU A 81 -6.89 11.80 0.75
C LEU A 81 -7.92 12.84 1.20
N HIS A 82 -9.14 12.41 1.46
CA HIS A 82 -10.25 13.23 1.92
C HIS A 82 -11.23 12.40 2.75
N THR A 83 -12.07 13.08 3.48
CA THR A 83 -13.25 12.56 4.18
C THR A 83 -14.43 13.47 3.90
N GLU A 84 -15.56 13.23 4.57
CA GLU A 84 -16.70 14.18 4.58
C GLU A 84 -16.33 15.51 5.28
N ASN A 85 -15.35 15.47 6.19
CA ASN A 85 -14.96 16.62 7.03
C ASN A 85 -13.80 17.44 6.46
N PHE A 86 -12.99 16.87 5.57
CA PHE A 86 -11.87 17.59 4.95
C PHE A 86 -11.58 17.07 3.54
N GLY A 87 -11.07 17.97 2.69
CA GLY A 87 -10.46 17.67 1.39
C GLY A 87 -8.98 18.04 1.37
N PRO A 88 -8.27 17.69 0.31
CA PRO A 88 -6.87 18.08 0.16
C PRO A 88 -6.73 19.59 0.03
N GLU A 89 -5.75 20.14 0.73
CA GLU A 89 -5.51 21.58 0.86
C GLU A 89 -5.12 22.16 -0.51
N LYS A 90 -5.75 23.29 -0.88
CA LYS A 90 -5.49 24.03 -2.13
C LYS A 90 -4.51 25.19 -1.93
N SER A 91 -4.44 25.71 -0.71
CA SER A 91 -3.58 26.83 -0.38
C SER A 91 -2.99 26.70 1.03
N ILE A 92 -1.98 27.53 1.35
CA ILE A 92 -1.37 27.57 2.70
C ILE A 92 -2.38 27.97 3.79
N LYS A 93 -3.48 28.62 3.42
CA LYS A 93 -4.52 29.05 4.37
C LYS A 93 -5.39 27.88 4.84
N ASP A 94 -5.37 26.77 4.11
CA ASP A 94 -6.17 25.58 4.42
C ASP A 94 -5.44 24.64 5.39
N LEU A 95 -4.18 24.95 5.74
CA LEU A 95 -3.36 24.10 6.60
C LEU A 95 -3.90 24.10 8.03
N ASN A 96 -4.14 22.92 8.58
CA ASN A 96 -4.52 22.74 9.96
C ASN A 96 -3.94 21.43 10.53
N TYR A 97 -3.76 21.42 11.84
CA TYR A 97 -3.12 20.32 12.57
C TYR A 97 -3.91 19.01 12.45
N GLU A 98 -5.23 19.07 12.57
CA GLU A 98 -6.11 17.89 12.62
C GLU A 98 -6.05 17.11 11.30
N THR A 99 -6.09 17.82 10.16
CA THR A 99 -5.96 17.19 8.84
C THR A 99 -4.59 16.56 8.68
N PHE A 100 -3.49 17.27 9.03
CA PHE A 100 -2.16 16.71 8.97
C PHE A 100 -2.02 15.47 9.85
N ALA A 101 -2.43 15.56 11.13
CA ALA A 101 -2.35 14.45 12.06
C ALA A 101 -3.10 13.22 11.53
N LYS A 102 -4.32 13.40 11.02
CA LYS A 102 -5.15 12.33 10.47
C LYS A 102 -4.52 11.70 9.22
N VAL A 103 -4.07 12.52 8.28
CA VAL A 103 -3.47 12.03 7.02
C VAL A 103 -2.17 11.30 7.29
N TYR A 104 -1.30 11.83 8.17
CA TYR A 104 -0.05 11.17 8.55
C TYR A 104 -0.27 9.88 9.35
N SER A 105 -1.25 9.86 10.24
CA SER A 105 -1.61 8.66 11.00
C SER A 105 -1.89 7.49 10.05
N ILE A 106 -2.73 7.71 9.03
CA ILE A 106 -3.18 6.66 8.13
C ILE A 106 -2.18 6.36 7.00
N ASN A 107 -1.56 7.41 6.40
CA ASN A 107 -0.74 7.24 5.19
C ASN A 107 0.73 6.94 5.49
N THR A 108 1.21 7.22 6.71
CA THR A 108 2.63 7.16 7.06
C THR A 108 2.87 6.31 8.30
N ILE A 109 2.27 6.68 9.44
CA ILE A 109 2.53 6.03 10.73
C ILE A 109 1.97 4.61 10.73
N GLY A 110 0.71 4.42 10.32
CA GLY A 110 0.08 3.11 10.23
C GLY A 110 0.89 2.15 9.33
N PRO A 111 1.20 2.49 8.07
CA PRO A 111 2.07 1.69 7.22
C PRO A 111 3.44 1.38 7.81
N ALA A 112 4.07 2.34 8.51
CA ALA A 112 5.34 2.10 9.20
C ALA A 112 5.21 1.04 10.31
N LEU A 113 4.14 1.12 11.10
CA LEU A 113 3.85 0.14 12.15
C LEU A 113 3.45 -1.23 11.57
N ILE A 114 2.73 -1.26 10.45
CA ILE A 114 2.46 -2.52 9.74
C ILE A 114 3.79 -3.15 9.30
N GLY A 115 4.71 -2.37 8.72
CA GLY A 115 6.05 -2.86 8.40
C GLY A 115 6.76 -3.47 9.61
N ARG A 116 6.70 -2.82 10.77
CA ARG A 116 7.31 -3.31 12.03
C ARG A 116 6.81 -4.71 12.42
N TYR A 117 5.50 -4.99 12.28
CA TYR A 117 4.91 -6.24 12.77
C TYR A 117 4.82 -7.32 11.68
N PHE A 118 4.72 -6.96 10.39
CA PHE A 118 4.56 -7.92 9.30
C PHE A 118 5.88 -8.33 8.64
N ILE A 119 6.91 -7.46 8.60
CA ILE A 119 8.24 -7.81 8.05
C ILE A 119 8.85 -9.04 8.74
N PRO A 120 8.77 -9.21 10.07
CA PRO A 120 9.30 -10.41 10.72
C PRO A 120 8.65 -11.73 10.28
N LEU A 121 7.43 -11.67 9.74
CA LEU A 121 6.67 -12.84 9.25
C LEU A 121 7.03 -13.21 7.81
N MET A 122 7.79 -12.36 7.11
CA MET A 122 8.11 -12.56 5.70
C MET A 122 9.09 -13.73 5.48
N ASN A 123 8.90 -14.41 4.35
CA ASN A 123 9.76 -15.49 3.90
C ASN A 123 11.22 -15.03 3.83
N LYS A 124 12.13 -15.81 4.45
CA LYS A 124 13.57 -15.54 4.48
C LYS A 124 14.36 -16.44 3.54
N ASP A 125 13.79 -17.53 3.13
CA ASP A 125 14.43 -18.53 2.29
C ASP A 125 14.18 -18.27 0.80
N GLU A 126 13.00 -17.70 0.49
CA GLU A 126 12.56 -17.36 -0.86
C GLU A 126 12.26 -15.87 -1.01
N LYS A 127 12.12 -15.42 -2.27
CA LYS A 127 11.77 -14.03 -2.59
C LYS A 127 10.45 -13.63 -1.92
N SER A 128 10.51 -12.64 -1.06
CA SER A 128 9.33 -12.03 -0.42
C SER A 128 9.26 -10.53 -0.66
N ILE A 129 8.05 -9.97 -0.71
CA ILE A 129 7.87 -8.56 -1.03
C ILE A 129 6.88 -7.91 -0.07
N ILE A 130 7.25 -6.75 0.45
CA ILE A 130 6.34 -5.83 1.12
C ILE A 130 6.14 -4.59 0.23
N ALA A 131 4.90 -4.37 -0.21
CA ALA A 131 4.54 -3.32 -1.15
C ALA A 131 3.56 -2.32 -0.51
N PHE A 132 3.91 -1.05 -0.55
CA PHE A 132 3.13 0.04 0.01
C PHE A 132 2.51 0.87 -1.10
N LEU A 133 1.18 1.02 -1.14
CA LEU A 133 0.56 1.96 -2.07
C LEU A 133 0.92 3.40 -1.70
N SER A 134 1.75 3.98 -2.52
CA SER A 134 2.16 5.38 -2.48
C SER A 134 1.50 6.14 -3.64
N ALA A 135 2.11 7.24 -4.06
CA ALA A 135 1.61 8.05 -5.16
C ALA A 135 2.75 8.87 -5.78
N ARG A 136 2.66 9.17 -7.09
CA ARG A 136 3.59 10.07 -7.80
C ARG A 136 3.70 11.43 -7.10
N VAL A 137 2.59 11.91 -6.54
CA VAL A 137 2.57 13.21 -5.81
C VAL A 137 3.43 13.22 -4.54
N GLY A 138 3.93 12.06 -4.08
CA GLY A 138 4.94 11.93 -3.03
C GLY A 138 6.37 12.17 -3.50
N SER A 139 6.60 12.38 -4.81
CA SER A 139 7.89 12.83 -5.35
C SER A 139 8.03 14.34 -5.15
N ILE A 140 9.14 14.79 -4.56
CA ILE A 140 9.45 16.20 -4.37
C ILE A 140 9.88 16.80 -5.70
N SER A 141 10.71 16.09 -6.46
CA SER A 141 11.26 16.57 -7.72
C SER A 141 10.22 16.67 -8.85
N ASP A 142 9.16 15.85 -8.82
CA ASP A 142 8.06 15.86 -9.80
C ASP A 142 6.98 16.91 -9.46
N ASN A 143 7.06 17.55 -8.29
CA ASN A 143 6.05 18.48 -7.80
C ASN A 143 6.15 19.87 -8.45
N SER A 144 5.41 20.08 -9.53
CA SER A 144 5.26 21.39 -10.20
C SER A 144 3.92 22.08 -9.92
N LEU A 145 2.96 21.39 -9.28
CA LEU A 145 1.59 21.88 -9.11
C LEU A 145 1.31 22.47 -7.72
N GLY A 146 2.04 22.04 -6.69
CA GLY A 146 1.76 22.42 -5.30
C GLY A 146 0.42 21.87 -4.79
N GLY A 147 -0.10 22.48 -3.72
CA GLY A 147 -1.34 22.04 -3.06
C GLY A 147 -1.22 20.65 -2.42
N TRP A 148 -2.31 20.14 -1.85
CA TRP A 148 -2.41 18.81 -1.23
C TRP A 148 -1.30 18.54 -0.20
N TYR A 149 -1.03 19.54 0.63
CA TYR A 149 0.15 19.58 1.48
C TYR A 149 0.30 18.36 2.38
N SER A 150 -0.76 18.02 3.12
CA SER A 150 -0.75 16.86 4.02
C SER A 150 -0.61 15.55 3.25
N TYR A 151 -1.31 15.40 2.13
CA TYR A 151 -1.26 14.18 1.33
C TYR A 151 0.09 13.97 0.66
N ARG A 152 0.62 14.99 -0.06
CA ARG A 152 1.93 14.91 -0.72
C ARG A 152 3.02 14.59 0.29
N SER A 153 3.11 15.37 1.35
CA SER A 153 4.15 15.18 2.37
C SER A 153 4.03 13.84 3.10
N SER A 154 2.81 13.33 3.34
CA SER A 154 2.62 12.00 3.91
C SER A 154 3.12 10.88 2.99
N LYS A 155 2.92 11.00 1.66
CA LYS A 155 3.43 10.01 0.69
C LYS A 155 4.94 10.13 0.49
N THR A 156 5.51 11.33 0.56
CA THR A 156 6.96 11.53 0.62
C THR A 156 7.57 10.86 1.85
N ALA A 157 6.96 11.07 3.02
CA ALA A 157 7.40 10.43 4.27
C ALA A 157 7.28 8.90 4.21
N LEU A 158 6.20 8.36 3.60
CA LEU A 158 6.06 6.92 3.35
C LEU A 158 7.19 6.39 2.46
N ASN A 159 7.53 7.09 1.37
CA ASN A 159 8.62 6.68 0.48
C ASN A 159 9.97 6.62 1.23
N GLN A 160 10.22 7.58 2.15
CA GLN A 160 11.41 7.55 3.00
C GLN A 160 11.41 6.34 3.95
N ILE A 161 10.26 5.98 4.53
CA ILE A 161 10.12 4.80 5.40
C ILE A 161 10.39 3.51 4.61
N VAL A 162 9.84 3.39 3.41
CA VAL A 162 10.09 2.23 2.52
C VAL A 162 11.58 2.12 2.18
N LYS A 163 12.25 3.26 1.94
CA LYS A 163 13.70 3.29 1.74
C LYS A 163 14.46 2.79 2.96
N ASN A 164 14.07 3.19 4.17
CA ASN A 164 14.69 2.73 5.40
C ASN A 164 14.50 1.21 5.59
N PHE A 165 13.29 0.68 5.36
CA PHE A 165 13.04 -0.75 5.38
C PHE A 165 13.94 -1.52 4.40
N SER A 166 14.10 -1.01 3.17
CA SER A 166 14.97 -1.66 2.18
C SER A 166 16.42 -1.76 2.64
N ILE A 167 16.93 -0.73 3.32
CA ILE A 167 18.30 -0.70 3.86
C ILE A 167 18.45 -1.71 5.01
N GLU A 168 17.46 -1.81 5.88
CA GLU A 168 17.48 -2.75 6.99
C GLU A 168 17.34 -4.20 6.48
N LEU A 169 16.44 -4.46 5.55
CA LEU A 169 16.21 -5.77 4.94
C LEU A 169 17.47 -6.32 4.26
N LYS A 170 18.31 -5.49 3.63
CA LYS A 170 19.59 -5.94 3.08
C LYS A 170 20.49 -6.64 4.09
N ARG A 171 20.30 -6.36 5.40
CA ARG A 171 21.10 -6.95 6.48
C ARG A 171 20.36 -8.08 7.19
N THR A 172 19.03 -8.04 7.26
CA THR A 172 18.22 -8.93 8.10
C THR A 172 17.47 -10.00 7.31
N ASN A 173 17.12 -9.72 6.04
CA ASN A 173 16.46 -10.64 5.13
C ASN A 173 16.77 -10.27 3.67
N LYS A 174 17.84 -10.85 3.10
CA LYS A 174 18.34 -10.51 1.75
C LYS A 174 17.37 -10.87 0.62
N ASN A 175 16.42 -11.76 0.88
CA ASN A 175 15.41 -12.20 -0.08
C ASN A 175 14.16 -11.31 -0.06
N ALA A 176 14.06 -10.40 0.92
CA ALA A 176 12.94 -9.48 1.05
C ALA A 176 13.18 -8.17 0.30
N ILE A 177 12.13 -7.69 -0.38
CA ILE A 177 12.10 -6.47 -1.18
C ILE A 177 11.02 -5.56 -0.60
N ALA A 178 11.35 -4.27 -0.34
CA ALA A 178 10.38 -3.25 0.06
C ALA A 178 10.13 -2.29 -1.10
N LEU A 179 8.87 -2.12 -1.52
CA LEU A 179 8.48 -1.29 -2.65
C LEU A 179 7.46 -0.23 -2.24
N ALA A 180 7.61 1.00 -2.74
CA ALA A 180 6.53 1.96 -2.82
C ALA A 180 5.94 1.91 -4.25
N LEU A 181 4.61 1.85 -4.37
CA LEU A 181 3.93 1.65 -5.64
C LEU A 181 2.97 2.80 -5.93
N GLN A 182 3.01 3.33 -7.15
CA GLN A 182 2.06 4.30 -7.67
C GLN A 182 1.09 3.59 -8.62
N PRO A 183 -0.21 3.50 -8.25
CA PRO A 183 -1.18 2.67 -8.97
C PRO A 183 -1.80 3.31 -10.22
N GLY A 184 -1.38 4.51 -10.61
CA GLY A 184 -2.12 5.35 -11.54
C GLY A 184 -3.30 6.05 -10.86
N THR A 185 -4.17 6.69 -11.64
CA THR A 185 -5.44 7.21 -11.12
C THR A 185 -6.49 6.12 -11.27
N VAL A 186 -6.92 5.56 -10.13
CA VAL A 186 -7.83 4.42 -10.10
C VAL A 186 -9.25 4.87 -9.78
N GLU A 187 -10.22 4.33 -10.51
CA GLU A 187 -11.64 4.59 -10.28
C GLU A 187 -12.09 4.05 -8.92
N SER A 188 -12.45 4.95 -8.00
CA SER A 188 -12.81 4.61 -6.62
C SER A 188 -13.46 5.81 -5.93
N LYS A 189 -14.03 5.58 -4.74
CA LYS A 189 -14.48 6.68 -3.86
C LYS A 189 -13.34 7.65 -3.50
N PHE A 190 -12.11 7.14 -3.43
CA PHE A 190 -10.91 7.93 -3.14
C PHE A 190 -10.61 8.98 -4.21
N SER A 191 -10.77 8.64 -5.49
CA SER A 191 -10.50 9.52 -6.64
C SER A 191 -11.73 10.30 -7.12
N GLU A 192 -12.93 9.96 -6.67
CA GLU A 192 -14.21 10.52 -7.14
C GLU A 192 -14.22 12.05 -7.27
N PRO A 193 -13.75 12.83 -6.26
CA PRO A 193 -13.77 14.29 -6.37
C PRO A 193 -12.86 14.87 -7.45
N PHE A 194 -11.90 14.09 -7.95
CA PHE A 194 -10.81 14.54 -8.83
C PHE A 194 -10.92 13.98 -10.26
N LYS A 195 -11.82 13.04 -10.52
CA LYS A 195 -12.02 12.36 -11.82
C LYS A 195 -12.24 13.31 -12.99
N LYS A 196 -12.91 14.44 -12.76
CA LYS A 196 -13.25 15.41 -13.83
C LYS A 196 -12.03 15.98 -14.54
N ASN A 197 -10.87 15.97 -13.91
CA ASN A 197 -9.62 16.51 -14.43
C ASN A 197 -8.69 15.43 -15.01
N VAL A 198 -9.12 14.19 -15.02
CA VAL A 198 -8.34 13.04 -15.50
C VAL A 198 -8.88 12.63 -16.86
N SER A 199 -8.02 12.55 -17.87
CA SER A 199 -8.40 12.02 -19.19
C SER A 199 -8.81 10.54 -19.05
N LYS A 200 -9.80 10.11 -19.84
CA LYS A 200 -10.39 8.77 -19.74
C LYS A 200 -9.36 7.64 -19.91
N ASP A 201 -8.36 7.86 -20.72
CA ASP A 201 -7.25 6.93 -20.97
C ASP A 201 -6.28 6.79 -19.78
N LYS A 202 -6.34 7.72 -18.80
CA LYS A 202 -5.53 7.72 -17.58
C LYS A 202 -6.30 7.34 -16.31
N LEU A 203 -7.59 7.03 -16.46
CA LEU A 203 -8.43 6.56 -15.36
C LEU A 203 -8.58 5.04 -15.46
N PHE A 204 -7.90 4.33 -14.57
CA PHE A 204 -7.86 2.86 -14.60
C PHE A 204 -9.00 2.26 -13.77
N SER A 205 -9.50 1.10 -14.20
CA SER A 205 -10.27 0.24 -13.30
C SER A 205 -9.34 -0.32 -12.19
N PRO A 206 -9.88 -0.66 -11.02
CA PRO A 206 -9.09 -1.32 -9.97
C PRO A 206 -8.39 -2.58 -10.46
N ASP A 207 -9.07 -3.42 -11.22
CA ASP A 207 -8.54 -4.68 -11.75
C ASP A 207 -7.37 -4.45 -12.71
N TYR A 208 -7.51 -3.50 -13.64
CA TYR A 208 -6.43 -3.17 -14.58
C TYR A 208 -5.20 -2.60 -13.86
N SER A 209 -5.42 -1.69 -12.90
CA SER A 209 -4.31 -1.17 -12.08
C SER A 209 -3.59 -2.28 -11.31
N VAL A 210 -4.33 -3.21 -10.72
CA VAL A 210 -3.76 -4.33 -9.97
C VAL A 210 -3.03 -5.32 -10.87
N GLU A 211 -3.52 -5.58 -12.07
CA GLU A 211 -2.81 -6.40 -13.05
C GLU A 211 -1.42 -5.84 -13.35
N LEU A 212 -1.33 -4.52 -13.63
CA LEU A 212 -0.05 -3.84 -13.87
C LEU A 212 0.85 -3.87 -12.63
N LEU A 213 0.30 -3.52 -11.45
CA LEU A 213 1.06 -3.53 -10.20
C LEU A 213 1.58 -4.92 -9.85
N SER A 214 0.80 -5.96 -10.11
CA SER A 214 1.24 -7.35 -9.86
C SER A 214 2.39 -7.74 -10.77
N GLN A 215 2.40 -7.31 -12.02
CA GLN A 215 3.55 -7.51 -12.93
C GLN A 215 4.80 -6.79 -12.39
N VAL A 216 4.66 -5.55 -11.89
CA VAL A 216 5.75 -4.80 -11.26
C VAL A 216 6.27 -5.52 -10.00
N ILE A 217 5.37 -5.97 -9.12
CA ILE A 217 5.71 -6.71 -7.90
C ILE A 217 6.49 -7.99 -8.25
N GLU A 218 5.96 -8.81 -9.15
CA GLU A 218 6.60 -10.09 -9.50
C GLU A 218 7.90 -9.90 -10.29
N GLY A 219 8.01 -8.86 -11.13
CA GLY A 219 9.21 -8.51 -11.88
C GLY A 219 10.32 -7.85 -11.06
N SER A 220 10.00 -7.30 -9.87
CA SER A 220 10.98 -6.56 -9.07
C SER A 220 12.08 -7.45 -8.49
N SER A 221 13.26 -6.90 -8.36
CA SER A 221 14.45 -7.51 -7.77
C SER A 221 14.99 -6.68 -6.59
N ALA A 222 16.06 -7.11 -5.98
CA ALA A 222 16.73 -6.38 -4.91
C ALA A 222 17.22 -4.98 -5.35
N ASN A 223 17.39 -4.74 -6.66
CA ASN A 223 17.84 -3.44 -7.20
C ASN A 223 16.76 -2.37 -7.05
N GLU A 224 15.49 -2.74 -7.20
CA GLU A 224 14.35 -1.82 -7.05
C GLU A 224 13.93 -1.62 -5.59
N SER A 225 14.48 -2.41 -4.65
CA SER A 225 14.12 -2.32 -3.24
C SER A 225 14.38 -0.91 -2.67
N GLY A 226 13.36 -0.31 -2.09
CA GLY A 226 13.37 1.05 -1.56
C GLY A 226 13.08 2.12 -2.59
N SER A 227 12.60 1.76 -3.78
CA SER A 227 12.19 2.69 -4.83
C SER A 227 10.68 2.93 -4.83
N LEU A 228 10.27 4.08 -5.36
CA LEU A 228 8.90 4.35 -5.78
C LEU A 228 8.78 3.94 -7.24
N LEU A 229 7.98 2.92 -7.52
CA LEU A 229 7.70 2.41 -8.87
C LEU A 229 6.32 2.83 -9.33
N SER A 230 6.21 3.25 -10.57
CA SER A 230 4.96 3.47 -11.27
C SER A 230 4.34 2.12 -11.68
N TYR A 231 3.05 2.12 -12.01
CA TYR A 231 2.32 0.94 -12.50
C TYR A 231 2.92 0.31 -13.78
N ASP A 232 3.73 1.04 -14.52
CA ASP A 232 4.46 0.60 -15.72
C ASP A 232 5.90 0.13 -15.42
N GLY A 233 6.29 0.11 -14.13
CA GLY A 233 7.62 -0.30 -13.67
C GLY A 233 8.68 0.81 -13.71
N GLU A 234 8.35 2.01 -14.17
CA GLU A 234 9.30 3.13 -14.13
C GLU A 234 9.60 3.58 -12.69
N ILE A 235 10.86 3.88 -12.42
CA ILE A 235 11.27 4.49 -11.14
C ILE A 235 10.90 5.97 -11.14
N ILE A 236 10.04 6.36 -10.21
CA ILE A 236 9.72 7.77 -9.96
C ILE A 236 10.80 8.35 -9.03
N LYS A 237 11.46 9.40 -9.48
CA LYS A 237 12.48 10.10 -8.68
C LYS A 237 11.88 10.71 -7.42
N PRO A 238 12.64 10.72 -6.31
CA PRO A 238 12.17 11.29 -5.04
C PRO A 238 11.99 12.82 -5.09
#